data_9c1622bc68a85ac1c4902e87a32ae0bc
#
_entry.id   9c1622bc68a85ac1c4902e87a32ae0bc
#
_cell.length_a   1.000
_cell.length_b   1.000
_cell.length_c   1.000
_cell.angle_alpha   90.00
_cell.angle_beta   90.00
_cell.angle_gamma   90.00
#
_symmetry.space_group_name_H-M   'P 1'
#
loop_
_entity.id
_entity.type
_entity.pdbx_description
1 polymer ?
#
loop_
_entity_poly.entity_id
_entity_poly.type
_entity_poly.pdbx_seq_one_letter_code
_entity_poly.pdbx_strand_id
1 'polypeptide(L)'
;MNVCVVTGGGSGIGKAVVEAFGKDVVTVITGRSEAKLKKVQDELNSNGYHVEIKTCDVSKRQDVNSLAKFAAGFGKVTKVVNSAGVSGTMADRKTIIRINCLETFYINQEFYKIMDGGCIVDVSSQGGYMLPKMLLPSSKTYSLVIGDEEKARI
;
A
#
# COMPACT_ATOMS: atom_id res chain seq x y z
N MET A 1 18.05 -4.55 11.15
CA MET A 1 17.74 -3.19 10.67
C MET A 1 16.22 -3.03 10.62
N ASN A 2 15.69 -1.84 10.88
CA ASN A 2 14.27 -1.59 10.74
C ASN A 2 13.91 -1.39 9.25
N VAL A 3 12.79 -1.98 8.86
CA VAL A 3 12.27 -1.88 7.49
C VAL A 3 10.93 -1.16 7.51
N CYS A 4 10.80 -0.20 6.60
CA CYS A 4 9.54 0.49 6.31
C CYS A 4 9.06 0.08 4.92
N VAL A 5 7.76 -0.04 4.73
CA VAL A 5 7.16 -0.38 3.43
C VAL A 5 6.18 0.70 3.03
N VAL A 6 6.23 1.16 1.78
CA VAL A 6 5.33 2.18 1.26
C VAL A 6 4.72 1.73 -0.06
N THR A 7 3.42 1.49 -0.08
CA THR A 7 2.71 1.26 -1.34
C THR A 7 2.45 2.58 -2.06
N GLY A 8 2.47 2.57 -3.38
CA GLY A 8 2.38 3.82 -4.14
C GLY A 8 3.61 4.73 -4.01
N GLY A 9 4.76 4.19 -3.59
CA GLY A 9 5.98 4.95 -3.29
C GLY A 9 6.65 5.62 -4.49
N GLY A 10 6.18 5.37 -5.71
CA GLY A 10 6.71 5.96 -6.94
C GLY A 10 6.32 7.42 -7.20
N SER A 11 5.49 8.04 -6.39
CA SER A 11 5.04 9.43 -6.56
C SER A 11 4.24 9.97 -5.38
N GLY A 12 3.96 11.28 -5.38
CA GLY A 12 3.00 11.92 -4.48
C GLY A 12 3.23 11.65 -3.00
N ILE A 13 2.17 11.29 -2.30
CA ILE A 13 2.18 11.04 -0.85
C ILE A 13 3.20 9.94 -0.49
N GLY A 14 3.21 8.82 -1.25
CA GLY A 14 4.11 7.72 -0.98
C GLY A 14 5.58 8.13 -1.02
N LYS A 15 6.00 8.90 -2.03
CA LYS A 15 7.37 9.42 -2.10
C LYS A 15 7.71 10.33 -0.92
N ALA A 16 6.83 11.27 -0.57
CA ALA A 16 7.05 12.18 0.56
C ALA A 16 7.17 11.42 1.91
N VAL A 17 6.43 10.33 2.07
CA VAL A 17 6.53 9.46 3.26
C VAL A 17 7.91 8.81 3.36
N VAL A 18 8.51 8.38 2.24
CA VAL A 18 9.88 7.82 2.25
C VAL A 18 10.88 8.83 2.80
N GLU A 19 10.79 10.07 2.34
CA GLU A 19 11.66 11.15 2.82
C GLU A 19 11.47 11.41 4.32
N ALA A 20 10.23 11.34 4.81
CA ALA A 20 9.91 11.52 6.22
C ALA A 20 10.41 10.37 7.14
N PHE A 21 10.62 9.16 6.62
CA PHE A 21 11.17 8.05 7.41
C PHE A 21 12.66 8.21 7.73
N GLY A 22 13.37 9.05 6.96
CA GLY A 22 14.79 9.31 7.19
C GLY A 22 15.72 8.24 6.59
N LYS A 23 16.99 8.35 6.91
CA LYS A 23 18.07 7.58 6.28
C LYS A 23 18.51 6.36 7.08
N ASP A 24 18.04 6.21 8.30
CA ASP A 24 18.47 5.15 9.23
C ASP A 24 17.63 3.87 9.12
N VAL A 25 16.77 3.79 8.10
CA VAL A 25 15.90 2.65 7.83
C VAL A 25 16.01 2.21 6.39
N VAL A 26 15.78 0.93 6.11
CA VAL A 26 15.55 0.46 4.75
C VAL A 26 14.08 0.71 4.41
N THR A 27 13.81 1.44 3.33
CA THR A 27 12.45 1.66 2.86
C THR A 27 12.19 0.90 1.56
N VAL A 28 11.29 -0.07 1.62
CA VAL A 28 10.82 -0.78 0.43
C VAL A 28 9.64 -0.02 -0.16
N ILE A 29 9.80 0.49 -1.38
CA ILE A 29 8.74 1.14 -2.12
C ILE A 29 8.16 0.21 -3.17
N THR A 30 6.84 0.28 -3.36
CA THR A 30 6.17 -0.57 -4.34
C THR A 30 5.15 0.17 -5.18
N GLY A 31 4.89 -0.38 -6.35
CA GLY A 31 3.93 0.11 -7.33
C GLY A 31 3.99 -0.75 -8.60
N ARG A 32 3.15 -0.43 -9.59
CA ARG A 32 3.06 -1.21 -10.84
C ARG A 32 4.14 -0.88 -11.87
N SER A 33 4.69 0.32 -11.83
CA SER A 33 5.67 0.79 -12.83
C SER A 33 7.08 0.73 -12.27
N GLU A 34 7.86 -0.25 -12.69
CA GLU A 34 9.26 -0.39 -12.30
C GLU A 34 10.08 0.85 -12.66
N ALA A 35 9.89 1.42 -13.84
CA ALA A 35 10.60 2.61 -14.28
C ALA A 35 10.37 3.82 -13.35
N LYS A 36 9.13 4.02 -12.84
CA LYS A 36 8.84 5.08 -11.87
C LYS A 36 9.49 4.80 -10.53
N LEU A 37 9.43 3.56 -10.06
CA LEU A 37 10.07 3.14 -8.80
C LEU A 37 11.58 3.32 -8.88
N LYS A 38 12.19 2.89 -9.98
CA LYS A 38 13.64 3.02 -10.20
C LYS A 38 14.10 4.47 -10.19
N LYS A 39 13.36 5.36 -10.85
CA LYS A 39 13.66 6.80 -10.82
C LYS A 39 13.67 7.35 -9.40
N VAL A 40 12.68 6.99 -8.58
CA VAL A 40 12.59 7.43 -7.18
C VAL A 40 13.70 6.80 -6.34
N GLN A 41 14.00 5.52 -6.55
CA GLN A 41 15.11 4.84 -5.89
C GLN A 41 16.44 5.54 -6.15
N ASP A 42 16.77 5.79 -7.42
CA ASP A 42 18.03 6.40 -7.82
C ASP A 42 18.16 7.83 -7.24
N GLU A 43 17.07 8.62 -7.28
CA GLU A 43 17.03 9.96 -6.70
C GLU A 43 17.26 9.94 -5.18
N LEU A 44 16.54 9.09 -4.46
CA LEU A 44 16.63 9.06 -2.99
C LEU A 44 17.93 8.42 -2.52
N ASN A 45 18.39 7.34 -3.17
CA ASN A 45 19.67 6.71 -2.80
C ASN A 45 20.86 7.64 -3.06
N SER A 46 20.83 8.47 -4.13
CA SER A 46 21.85 9.50 -4.34
C SER A 46 21.89 10.57 -3.24
N ASN A 47 20.78 10.75 -2.52
CA ASN A 47 20.65 11.64 -1.37
C ASN A 47 20.92 10.93 -0.03
N GLY A 48 21.40 9.67 -0.05
CA GLY A 48 21.82 8.91 1.13
C GLY A 48 20.68 8.18 1.85
N TYR A 49 19.52 8.01 1.22
CA TYR A 49 18.46 7.10 1.71
C TYR A 49 18.80 5.65 1.33
N HIS A 50 18.17 4.69 1.99
CA HIS A 50 18.27 3.27 1.67
C HIS A 50 16.93 2.78 1.13
N VAL A 51 16.70 2.95 -0.17
CA VAL A 51 15.45 2.60 -0.84
C VAL A 51 15.62 1.36 -1.69
N GLU A 52 14.75 0.38 -1.46
CA GLU A 52 14.61 -0.82 -2.27
C GLU A 52 13.28 -0.82 -3.01
N ILE A 53 13.23 -1.44 -4.17
CA ILE A 53 12.02 -1.47 -4.99
C ILE A 53 11.52 -2.89 -5.21
N LYS A 54 10.21 -3.04 -5.22
CA LYS A 54 9.51 -4.26 -5.60
C LYS A 54 8.28 -3.91 -6.41
N THR A 55 8.20 -4.32 -7.66
CA THR A 55 6.96 -4.22 -8.42
C THR A 55 5.88 -5.10 -7.79
N CYS A 56 4.68 -4.56 -7.63
CA CYS A 56 3.55 -5.25 -7.03
C CYS A 56 2.25 -4.65 -7.59
N ASP A 57 1.37 -5.52 -8.02
CA ASP A 57 -0.04 -5.18 -8.23
C ASP A 57 -0.77 -5.47 -6.92
N VAL A 58 -1.00 -4.42 -6.15
CA VAL A 58 -1.62 -4.50 -4.81
C VAL A 58 -3.04 -5.10 -4.82
N SER A 59 -3.69 -5.13 -5.98
CA SER A 59 -4.99 -5.81 -6.15
C SER A 59 -4.88 -7.34 -6.20
N LYS A 60 -3.65 -7.88 -6.19
CA LYS A 60 -3.37 -9.31 -6.22
C LYS A 60 -2.73 -9.76 -4.91
N ARG A 61 -3.44 -10.57 -4.15
CA ARG A 61 -2.96 -11.07 -2.86
C ARG A 61 -1.60 -11.77 -2.93
N GLN A 62 -1.37 -12.52 -4.01
CA GLN A 62 -0.09 -13.23 -4.22
C GLN A 62 1.09 -12.25 -4.36
N ASP A 63 0.89 -11.12 -5.07
CA ASP A 63 1.91 -10.09 -5.22
C ASP A 63 2.18 -9.42 -3.87
N VAL A 64 1.14 -9.14 -3.07
CA VAL A 64 1.27 -8.58 -1.72
C VAL A 64 2.02 -9.53 -0.78
N ASN A 65 1.73 -10.84 -0.83
CA ASN A 65 2.48 -11.85 -0.08
C ASN A 65 3.97 -11.87 -0.49
N SER A 66 4.25 -11.79 -1.78
CA SER A 66 5.62 -11.70 -2.31
C SER A 66 6.33 -10.42 -1.83
N LEU A 67 5.61 -9.29 -1.79
CA LEU A 67 6.13 -8.03 -1.26
C LEU A 67 6.48 -8.14 0.23
N ALA A 68 5.61 -8.74 1.04
CA ALA A 68 5.84 -8.92 2.47
C ALA A 68 7.09 -9.77 2.73
N LYS A 69 7.26 -10.88 2.00
CA LYS A 69 8.46 -11.73 2.09
C LYS A 69 9.72 -11.00 1.65
N PHE A 70 9.64 -10.22 0.58
CA PHE A 70 10.76 -9.41 0.08
C PHE A 70 11.19 -8.39 1.13
N ALA A 71 10.25 -7.65 1.71
CA ALA A 71 10.54 -6.67 2.74
C ALA A 71 11.17 -7.30 3.99
N ALA A 72 10.65 -8.45 4.45
CA ALA A 72 11.21 -9.18 5.59
C ALA A 72 12.66 -9.66 5.36
N GLY A 73 13.08 -9.81 4.12
CA GLY A 73 14.47 -10.17 3.77
C GLY A 73 15.51 -9.09 4.14
N PHE A 74 15.11 -7.84 4.34
CA PHE A 74 16.00 -6.74 4.73
C PHE A 74 16.06 -6.51 6.24
N GLY A 75 15.16 -7.11 7.02
CA GLY A 75 15.13 -6.96 8.47
C GLY A 75 13.72 -6.95 9.06
N LYS A 76 13.58 -6.36 10.26
CA LYS A 76 12.30 -6.29 10.96
C LYS A 76 11.40 -5.22 10.32
N VAL A 77 10.26 -5.64 9.75
CA VAL A 77 9.26 -4.68 9.24
C VAL A 77 8.54 -4.05 10.43
N THR A 78 8.69 -2.74 10.59
CA THR A 78 8.16 -1.96 11.71
C THR A 78 7.12 -0.92 11.32
N LYS A 79 7.11 -0.52 10.06
CA LYS A 79 6.15 0.47 9.54
C LYS A 79 5.69 0.09 8.15
N VAL A 80 4.39 0.17 7.93
CA VAL A 80 3.80 0.02 6.60
C VAL A 80 2.90 1.23 6.36
N VAL A 81 3.12 1.94 5.26
CA VAL A 81 2.21 3.01 4.82
C VAL A 81 1.56 2.62 3.51
N ASN A 82 0.28 2.40 3.60
CA ASN A 82 -0.54 2.05 2.47
C ASN A 82 -1.10 3.31 1.82
N SER A 83 -0.40 3.80 0.79
CA SER A 83 -0.76 5.01 0.06
C SER A 83 -1.08 4.77 -1.42
N ALA A 84 -1.06 3.52 -1.88
CA ALA A 84 -1.55 3.19 -3.21
C ALA A 84 -3.06 3.43 -3.28
N GLY A 85 -3.50 4.05 -4.37
CA GLY A 85 -4.92 4.32 -4.56
C GLY A 85 -5.19 4.91 -5.93
N VAL A 86 -6.45 4.86 -6.34
CA VAL A 86 -6.95 5.46 -7.59
C VAL A 86 -8.24 6.22 -7.34
N SER A 87 -8.44 7.31 -8.09
CA SER A 87 -9.66 8.10 -8.05
C SER A 87 -10.65 7.69 -9.15
N GLY A 88 -11.88 8.19 -9.07
CA GLY A 88 -12.92 7.96 -10.07
C GLY A 88 -12.60 8.50 -11.46
N THR A 89 -11.63 9.41 -11.58
CA THR A 89 -11.13 9.91 -12.86
C THR A 89 -10.02 9.05 -13.46
N MET A 90 -9.46 8.11 -12.66
CA MET A 90 -8.31 7.28 -13.05
C MET A 90 -8.70 5.85 -13.40
N ALA A 91 -9.85 5.37 -12.92
CA ALA A 91 -10.25 3.98 -13.08
C ALA A 91 -11.78 3.80 -12.98
N ASP A 92 -12.28 2.66 -13.50
CA ASP A 92 -13.67 2.25 -13.33
C ASP A 92 -13.98 1.80 -11.88
N ARG A 93 -15.27 1.67 -11.56
CA ARG A 93 -15.74 1.32 -10.21
C ARG A 93 -15.15 0.02 -9.68
N LYS A 94 -15.02 -1.03 -10.52
CA LYS A 94 -14.49 -2.32 -10.11
C LYS A 94 -13.01 -2.20 -9.74
N THR A 95 -12.26 -1.49 -10.55
CA THR A 95 -10.84 -1.22 -10.30
C THR A 95 -10.63 -0.38 -9.04
N ILE A 96 -11.49 0.61 -8.78
CA ILE A 96 -11.44 1.42 -7.55
C ILE A 96 -11.66 0.53 -6.32
N ILE A 97 -12.68 -0.34 -6.33
CA ILE A 97 -12.94 -1.25 -5.21
C ILE A 97 -11.76 -2.20 -4.99
N ARG A 98 -11.21 -2.78 -6.05
CA ARG A 98 -10.06 -3.68 -5.94
C ARG A 98 -8.81 -3.00 -5.39
N ILE A 99 -8.53 -1.80 -5.84
CA ILE A 99 -7.32 -1.08 -5.43
C ILE A 99 -7.52 -0.39 -4.08
N ASN A 100 -8.64 0.28 -3.84
CA ASN A 100 -8.80 1.07 -2.62
C ASN A 100 -9.40 0.31 -1.43
N CYS A 101 -10.05 -0.85 -1.67
CA CYS A 101 -10.69 -1.64 -0.62
C CYS A 101 -9.97 -2.98 -0.39
N LEU A 102 -9.90 -3.84 -1.43
CA LEU A 102 -9.28 -5.16 -1.25
C LEU A 102 -7.78 -5.09 -1.04
N GLU A 103 -7.11 -4.16 -1.68
CA GLU A 103 -5.68 -3.93 -1.48
C GLU A 103 -5.37 -3.58 -0.03
N THR A 104 -6.11 -2.64 0.55
CA THR A 104 -5.95 -2.28 1.97
C THR A 104 -6.07 -3.51 2.87
N PHE A 105 -7.06 -4.36 2.59
CA PHE A 105 -7.25 -5.60 3.32
C PHE A 105 -6.09 -6.58 3.15
N TYR A 106 -5.57 -6.77 1.93
CA TYR A 106 -4.45 -7.67 1.67
C TYR A 106 -3.16 -7.18 2.31
N ILE A 107 -2.85 -5.89 2.19
CA ILE A 107 -1.68 -5.29 2.83
C ILE A 107 -1.75 -5.49 4.35
N ASN A 108 -2.86 -5.14 4.97
CA ASN A 108 -3.03 -5.28 6.41
C ASN A 108 -2.88 -6.74 6.86
N GLN A 109 -3.52 -7.69 6.17
CA GLN A 109 -3.42 -9.10 6.52
C GLN A 109 -2.02 -9.68 6.35
N GLU A 110 -1.37 -9.44 5.21
CA GLU A 110 -0.08 -10.08 4.93
C GLU A 110 1.06 -9.46 5.77
N PHE A 111 1.01 -8.16 6.02
CA PHE A 111 2.02 -7.51 6.86
C PHE A 111 1.80 -7.76 8.34
N TYR A 112 0.55 -7.81 8.83
CA TYR A 112 0.27 -8.18 10.22
C TYR A 112 0.88 -9.53 10.62
N LYS A 113 0.94 -10.50 9.71
CA LYS A 113 1.50 -11.83 9.98
C LYS A 113 3.01 -11.82 10.22
N ILE A 114 3.73 -10.84 9.67
CA ILE A 114 5.21 -10.78 9.72
C ILE A 114 5.75 -9.68 10.63
N MET A 115 4.86 -8.77 11.07
CA MET A 115 5.24 -7.70 11.99
C MET A 115 5.17 -8.18 13.44
N ASP A 116 6.21 -7.86 14.19
CA ASP A 116 6.26 -8.02 15.65
C ASP A 116 6.39 -6.62 16.26
N GLY A 117 5.24 -5.99 16.48
CA GLY A 117 5.13 -4.58 16.85
C GLY A 117 5.29 -3.61 15.67
N GLY A 118 5.10 -2.33 15.92
CA GLY A 118 5.12 -1.29 14.91
C GLY A 118 3.73 -0.79 14.51
N CYS A 119 3.58 -0.22 13.33
CA CYS A 119 2.29 0.32 12.86
C CYS A 119 2.06 0.12 11.37
N ILE A 120 0.79 -0.01 11.00
CA ILE A 120 0.29 0.08 9.63
C ILE A 120 -0.58 1.34 9.55
N VAL A 121 -0.34 2.17 8.55
CA VAL A 121 -1.09 3.41 8.29
C VAL A 121 -1.74 3.31 6.93
N ASP A 122 -3.06 3.36 6.89
CA ASP A 122 -3.83 3.42 5.65
C ASP A 122 -4.18 4.87 5.32
N VAL A 123 -3.73 5.35 4.15
CA VAL A 123 -4.06 6.69 3.67
C VAL A 123 -5.47 6.69 3.11
N SER A 124 -6.37 7.39 3.78
CA SER A 124 -7.76 7.56 3.38
C SER A 124 -8.00 8.84 2.59
N SER A 125 -9.24 9.14 2.26
CA SER A 125 -9.63 10.30 1.48
C SER A 125 -10.70 11.14 2.18
N GLN A 126 -10.64 12.45 2.00
CA GLN A 126 -11.74 13.36 2.36
C GLN A 126 -13.06 12.97 1.67
N GLY A 127 -13.01 12.35 0.49
CA GLY A 127 -14.19 11.86 -0.21
C GLY A 127 -15.05 10.92 0.62
N GLY A 128 -14.47 10.18 1.55
CA GLY A 128 -15.20 9.31 2.47
C GLY A 128 -16.08 10.07 3.48
N TYR A 129 -15.80 11.34 3.74
CA TYR A 129 -16.58 12.20 4.67
C TYR A 129 -17.57 13.13 3.96
N MET A 130 -17.47 13.26 2.63
CA MET A 130 -18.34 14.14 1.85
C MET A 130 -19.71 13.53 1.52
N LEU A 131 -19.83 12.19 1.62
CA LEU A 131 -21.09 11.50 1.36
C LEU A 131 -21.93 11.42 2.65
N PRO A 132 -23.24 11.71 2.58
CA PRO A 132 -24.15 11.44 3.68
C PRO A 132 -24.07 9.97 4.11
N LYS A 133 -24.11 9.70 5.42
CA LYS A 133 -24.01 8.34 5.97
C LYS A 133 -24.99 7.34 5.33
N MET A 134 -26.19 7.80 4.95
CA MET A 134 -27.20 6.96 4.28
C MET A 134 -26.80 6.48 2.88
N LEU A 135 -25.83 7.13 2.23
CA LEU A 135 -25.30 6.73 0.93
C LEU A 135 -24.05 5.85 1.03
N LEU A 136 -23.54 5.65 2.24
CA LEU A 136 -22.41 4.75 2.47
C LEU A 136 -22.89 3.30 2.55
N PRO A 137 -22.15 2.35 1.99
CA PRO A 137 -22.44 0.93 2.17
C PRO A 137 -22.47 0.57 3.65
N SER A 138 -23.37 -0.33 4.03
CA SER A 138 -23.42 -0.82 5.41
C SER A 138 -22.16 -1.61 5.78
N SER A 139 -21.87 -1.74 7.08
CA SER A 139 -20.81 -2.61 7.56
C SER A 139 -20.95 -4.06 7.08
N LYS A 140 -22.20 -4.54 6.94
CA LYS A 140 -22.50 -5.86 6.39
C LYS A 140 -22.07 -5.98 4.92
N THR A 141 -22.25 -4.93 4.12
CA THR A 141 -21.79 -4.89 2.72
C THR A 141 -20.25 -4.99 2.64
N TYR A 142 -19.53 -4.24 3.48
CA TYR A 142 -18.07 -4.34 3.55
C TYR A 142 -17.60 -5.73 4.00
N SER A 143 -18.27 -6.33 4.99
CA SER A 143 -17.95 -7.70 5.45
C SER A 143 -18.14 -8.74 4.34
N LEU A 144 -19.16 -8.59 3.50
CA LEU A 144 -19.38 -9.47 2.34
C LEU A 144 -18.28 -9.32 1.28
N VAL A 145 -17.84 -8.10 1.01
CA VAL A 145 -16.77 -7.83 0.05
C VAL A 145 -15.44 -8.41 0.54
N ILE A 146 -15.15 -8.31 1.83
CA ILE A 146 -13.91 -8.82 2.44
C ILE A 146 -13.96 -10.35 2.62
N GLY A 147 -15.12 -10.90 2.98
CA GLY A 147 -15.29 -12.33 3.27
C GLY A 147 -15.40 -13.24 2.04
N ASP A 148 -15.64 -12.67 0.87
CA ASP A 148 -15.81 -13.43 -0.37
C ASP A 148 -15.16 -12.70 -1.54
N GLU A 149 -13.90 -13.06 -1.81
CA GLU A 149 -13.11 -12.48 -2.90
C GLU A 149 -13.79 -12.65 -4.28
N GLU A 150 -14.66 -13.64 -4.41
CA GLU A 150 -15.40 -13.93 -5.64
C GLU A 150 -16.57 -12.96 -5.82
N LYS A 151 -17.23 -12.55 -4.74
CA LYS A 151 -18.31 -11.54 -4.74
C LYS A 151 -17.77 -10.12 -4.96
N ALA A 152 -16.53 -9.84 -4.59
CA ALA A 152 -15.84 -8.59 -4.91
C ALA A 152 -15.50 -8.46 -6.41
N ARG A 153 -15.78 -9.48 -7.21
CA ARG A 153 -15.63 -9.45 -8.68
C ARG A 153 -16.85 -8.88 -9.42
N ILE A 154 -17.86 -8.41 -8.70
CA ILE A 154 -19.06 -7.81 -9.31
C ILE A 154 -18.79 -6.41 -9.84
#